data_271634b3514b18949939b07257be8928
#
_entry.id   271634b3514b18949939b07257be8928
#
_cell.length_a   1.000
_cell.length_b   1.000
_cell.length_c   1.000
_cell.angle_alpha   90.00
_cell.angle_beta   90.00
_cell.angle_gamma   90.00
#
_symmetry.space_group_name_H-M   'P 1'
#
loop_
_entity.id
_entity.type
_entity.pdbx_description
1 polymer ?
#
loop_
_entity_poly.entity_id
_entity_poly.type
_entity_poly.pdbx_seq_one_letter_code
_entity_poly.pdbx_strand_id
1 'polypeptide(L)'
;MKKVSDIHAIKIIFFITATYVGLWAIRIPTIKDQLQTDYVGVGYIMLSFAIGSIVAMIFANALILKTSTKSILTCTLIAEGCLWLPVPFIHELWLFMVFSFVFGMSYGAFEIACNVYASNLEVREKKSMMSGFHAFWSLGVLFGSLITSFLLEWNYSFIFNILLYVIILLPLSLYFVLCLESQVETKSEDSSKKNIFFIWPLLIFLLALIAMANALTEGSVDAWGALYMRDFIQV
;
A
#
# COMPACT_ATOMS: atom_id res chain seq x y z
N MET A 1 12.28 -3.55 -28.90
CA MET A 1 12.49 -3.72 -27.45
C MET A 1 11.69 -4.94 -26.99
N LYS A 2 12.28 -5.87 -26.23
CA LYS A 2 11.51 -6.97 -25.62
C LYS A 2 10.51 -6.37 -24.65
N LYS A 3 9.21 -6.67 -24.83
CA LYS A 3 8.15 -6.25 -23.90
C LYS A 3 8.47 -6.83 -22.52
N VAL A 4 8.43 -6.00 -21.49
CA VAL A 4 8.59 -6.46 -20.09
C VAL A 4 7.45 -7.42 -19.80
N SER A 5 7.74 -8.61 -19.24
CA SER A 5 6.66 -9.55 -18.93
C SER A 5 5.84 -9.02 -17.75
N ASP A 6 4.52 -9.30 -17.76
CA ASP A 6 3.59 -8.91 -16.71
C ASP A 6 4.06 -9.35 -15.30
N ILE A 7 4.70 -10.53 -15.22
CA ILE A 7 5.24 -11.06 -13.96
C ILE A 7 6.31 -10.14 -13.39
N HIS A 8 7.22 -9.64 -14.22
CA HIS A 8 8.26 -8.71 -13.77
C HIS A 8 7.69 -7.33 -13.46
N ALA A 9 6.76 -6.85 -14.29
CA ALA A 9 6.14 -5.55 -14.11
C ALA A 9 5.38 -5.49 -12.78
N ILE A 10 4.54 -6.49 -12.48
CA ILE A 10 3.76 -6.50 -11.23
C ILE A 10 4.66 -6.66 -10.00
N LYS A 11 5.74 -7.47 -10.06
CA LYS A 11 6.74 -7.56 -8.97
C LYS A 11 7.37 -6.21 -8.65
N ILE A 12 7.71 -5.45 -9.68
CA ILE A 12 8.32 -4.13 -9.50
C ILE A 12 7.30 -3.13 -8.98
N ILE A 13 6.03 -3.21 -9.39
CA ILE A 13 4.96 -2.38 -8.84
C ILE A 13 4.78 -2.66 -7.33
N PHE A 14 4.73 -3.93 -6.91
CA PHE A 14 4.72 -4.30 -5.49
C PHE A 14 5.91 -3.70 -4.74
N PHE A 15 7.11 -3.81 -5.29
CA PHE A 15 8.32 -3.27 -4.69
C PHE A 15 8.27 -1.75 -4.55
N ILE A 16 7.85 -1.03 -5.60
CA ILE A 16 7.81 0.44 -5.61
C ILE A 16 6.82 0.97 -4.56
N THR A 17 5.58 0.45 -4.54
CA THR A 17 4.58 0.88 -3.57
C THR A 17 5.03 0.56 -2.14
N ALA A 18 5.60 -0.63 -1.91
CA ALA A 18 6.15 -1.00 -0.62
C ALA A 18 7.34 -0.11 -0.19
N THR A 19 8.09 0.46 -1.14
CA THR A 19 9.15 1.43 -0.84
C THR A 19 8.58 2.70 -0.20
N TYR A 20 7.40 3.16 -0.61
CA TYR A 20 6.69 4.25 0.07
C TYR A 20 6.20 3.85 1.48
N VAL A 21 5.81 2.60 1.69
CA VAL A 21 5.46 2.11 3.03
C VAL A 21 6.67 2.17 3.97
N GLY A 22 7.85 1.81 3.49
CA GLY A 22 9.10 1.96 4.25
C GLY A 22 9.42 3.43 4.58
N LEU A 23 9.19 4.36 3.66
CA LEU A 23 9.28 5.81 3.91
C LEU A 23 8.33 6.23 5.04
N TRP A 24 7.05 5.81 4.96
CA TRP A 24 6.04 6.09 5.97
C TRP A 24 6.49 5.63 7.35
N ALA A 25 6.87 4.36 7.49
CA ALA A 25 7.23 3.75 8.75
C ALA A 25 8.35 4.52 9.48
N ILE A 26 9.38 4.96 8.75
CA ILE A 26 10.52 5.68 9.32
C ILE A 26 10.19 7.16 9.60
N ARG A 27 9.28 7.78 8.83
CA ARG A 27 8.92 9.20 8.98
C ARG A 27 7.76 9.48 9.94
N ILE A 28 7.12 8.47 10.51
CA ILE A 28 6.07 8.64 11.52
C ILE A 28 6.52 9.54 12.69
N PRO A 29 7.74 9.37 13.29
CA PRO A 29 8.22 10.29 14.29
C PRO A 29 8.34 11.74 13.83
N THR A 30 8.81 11.96 12.59
CA THR A 30 8.89 13.30 11.99
C THR A 30 7.50 13.93 11.82
N ILE A 31 6.51 13.13 11.39
CA ILE A 31 5.12 13.58 11.22
C ILE A 31 4.49 13.90 12.57
N LYS A 32 4.71 13.09 13.60
CA LYS A 32 4.25 13.36 14.97
C LYS A 32 4.76 14.71 15.48
N ASP A 33 6.07 14.98 15.30
CA ASP A 33 6.69 16.23 15.74
C ASP A 33 6.20 17.43 14.93
N GLN A 34 6.05 17.27 13.60
CA GLN A 34 5.50 18.29 12.69
C GLN A 34 4.09 18.72 13.10
N LEU A 35 3.24 17.77 13.49
CA LEU A 35 1.86 18.02 13.92
C LEU A 35 1.76 18.42 15.39
N GLN A 36 2.86 18.44 16.13
CA GLN A 36 2.90 18.70 17.58
C GLN A 36 1.86 17.89 18.36
N THR A 37 1.72 16.61 17.98
CA THR A 37 0.69 15.72 18.53
C THR A 37 1.31 14.64 19.42
N ASP A 38 0.46 13.94 20.17
CA ASP A 38 0.82 12.80 20.99
C ASP A 38 0.60 11.46 20.26
N TYR A 39 0.80 10.34 20.95
CA TYR A 39 0.57 9.01 20.39
C TYR A 39 -0.92 8.76 20.03
N VAL A 40 -1.84 9.40 20.74
CA VAL A 40 -3.29 9.28 20.46
C VAL A 40 -3.61 9.95 19.12
N GLY A 41 -3.03 11.12 18.85
CA GLY A 41 -3.16 11.79 17.55
C GLY A 41 -2.58 10.98 16.41
N VAL A 42 -1.41 10.35 16.60
CA VAL A 42 -0.86 9.39 15.61
C VAL A 42 -1.83 8.22 15.39
N GLY A 43 -2.42 7.69 16.47
CA GLY A 43 -3.45 6.64 16.39
C GLY A 43 -4.65 7.06 15.56
N TYR A 44 -5.14 8.31 15.68
CA TYR A 44 -6.23 8.84 14.86
C TYR A 44 -5.86 8.95 13.39
N ILE A 45 -4.63 9.33 13.06
CA ILE A 45 -4.13 9.36 11.69
C ILE A 45 -4.19 7.95 11.06
N MET A 46 -3.67 6.95 11.79
CA MET A 46 -3.66 5.56 11.33
C MET A 46 -5.07 4.99 11.20
N LEU A 47 -5.95 5.31 12.15
CA LEU A 47 -7.36 4.90 12.09
C LEU A 47 -8.07 5.52 10.88
N SER A 48 -7.83 6.80 10.60
CA SER A 48 -8.39 7.49 9.44
C SER A 48 -7.94 6.85 8.12
N PHE A 49 -6.65 6.51 8.00
CA PHE A 49 -6.10 5.77 6.87
C PHE A 49 -6.78 4.40 6.72
N ALA A 50 -6.90 3.63 7.80
CA ALA A 50 -7.51 2.31 7.78
C ALA A 50 -8.99 2.37 7.36
N ILE A 51 -9.76 3.33 7.87
CA ILE A 51 -11.16 3.52 7.48
C ILE A 51 -11.25 3.88 5.99
N GLY A 52 -10.41 4.78 5.49
CA GLY A 52 -10.35 5.13 4.08
C GLY A 52 -10.06 3.92 3.20
N SER A 53 -9.09 3.10 3.59
CA SER A 53 -8.70 1.87 2.89
C SER A 53 -9.86 0.87 2.84
N ILE A 54 -10.53 0.62 3.96
CA ILE A 54 -11.69 -0.29 4.03
C ILE A 54 -12.84 0.23 3.13
N VAL A 55 -13.14 1.53 3.18
CA VAL A 55 -14.18 2.12 2.33
C VAL A 55 -13.86 1.89 0.85
N ALA A 56 -12.62 2.15 0.42
CA ALA A 56 -12.22 1.90 -0.95
C ALA A 56 -12.30 0.42 -1.34
N MET A 57 -11.88 -0.49 -0.46
CA MET A 57 -11.92 -1.94 -0.70
C MET A 57 -13.36 -2.45 -0.95
N ILE A 58 -14.36 -1.91 -0.23
CA ILE A 58 -15.77 -2.27 -0.44
C ILE A 58 -16.24 -1.95 -1.85
N PHE A 59 -15.78 -0.81 -2.42
CA PHE A 59 -16.20 -0.36 -3.74
C PHE A 59 -15.24 -0.76 -4.87
N ALA A 60 -14.01 -1.19 -4.54
CA ALA A 60 -12.96 -1.47 -5.51
C ALA A 60 -13.38 -2.50 -6.56
N ASN A 61 -14.02 -3.59 -6.15
CA ASN A 61 -14.46 -4.64 -7.09
C ASN A 61 -15.49 -4.11 -8.09
N ALA A 62 -16.47 -3.32 -7.64
CA ALA A 62 -17.46 -2.70 -8.52
C ALA A 62 -16.81 -1.71 -9.50
N LEU A 63 -15.76 -1.03 -9.07
CA LEU A 63 -15.00 -0.09 -9.89
C LEU A 63 -14.15 -0.84 -10.94
N ILE A 64 -13.48 -1.93 -10.55
CA ILE A 64 -12.72 -2.82 -11.44
C ILE A 64 -13.61 -3.31 -12.59
N LEU A 65 -14.80 -3.81 -12.28
CA LEU A 65 -15.75 -4.31 -13.29
C LEU A 65 -16.28 -3.23 -14.23
N LYS A 66 -16.26 -1.96 -13.84
CA LYS A 66 -16.70 -0.82 -14.69
C LYS A 66 -15.57 -0.24 -15.53
N THR A 67 -14.34 -0.38 -15.11
CA THR A 67 -13.17 0.23 -15.76
C THR A 67 -12.19 -0.84 -16.26
N SER A 68 -11.18 -1.12 -15.50
CA SER A 68 -10.26 -2.25 -15.61
C SER A 68 -9.29 -2.22 -14.43
N THR A 69 -8.74 -3.36 -14.07
CA THR A 69 -7.68 -3.45 -13.04
C THR A 69 -6.49 -2.56 -13.38
N LYS A 70 -6.06 -2.53 -14.64
CA LYS A 70 -4.94 -1.68 -15.10
C LYS A 70 -5.24 -0.20 -14.94
N SER A 71 -6.46 0.25 -15.23
CA SER A 71 -6.83 1.66 -15.07
C SER A 71 -6.79 2.09 -13.61
N ILE A 72 -7.30 1.25 -12.70
CA ILE A 72 -7.26 1.53 -11.26
C ILE A 72 -5.81 1.57 -10.77
N LEU A 73 -4.98 0.60 -11.14
CA LEU A 73 -3.56 0.62 -10.81
C LEU A 73 -2.87 1.90 -11.29
N THR A 74 -3.17 2.34 -12.52
CA THR A 74 -2.59 3.57 -13.05
C THR A 74 -3.01 4.80 -12.23
N CYS A 75 -4.32 4.93 -11.94
CA CYS A 75 -4.83 6.06 -11.18
C CYS A 75 -4.30 6.09 -9.74
N THR A 76 -4.24 4.93 -9.08
CA THR A 76 -3.78 4.84 -7.69
C THR A 76 -2.28 5.06 -7.56
N LEU A 77 -1.46 4.60 -8.50
CA LEU A 77 -0.02 4.88 -8.51
C LEU A 77 0.28 6.37 -8.75
N ILE A 78 -0.49 7.05 -9.61
CA ILE A 78 -0.41 8.51 -9.76
C ILE A 78 -0.81 9.19 -8.45
N ALA A 79 -1.94 8.76 -7.88
CA ALA A 79 -2.44 9.32 -6.63
C ALA A 79 -1.42 9.12 -5.49
N GLU A 80 -0.82 7.94 -5.36
CA GLU A 80 0.20 7.64 -4.35
C GLU A 80 1.37 8.64 -4.45
N GLY A 81 1.99 8.80 -5.62
CA GLY A 81 3.07 9.75 -5.80
C GLY A 81 2.66 11.20 -5.53
N CYS A 82 1.48 11.63 -6.01
CA CYS A 82 0.98 12.99 -5.81
C CYS A 82 0.58 13.27 -4.34
N LEU A 83 0.00 12.30 -3.66
CA LEU A 83 -0.43 12.44 -2.27
C LEU A 83 0.76 12.56 -1.29
N TRP A 84 1.95 12.10 -1.63
CA TRP A 84 3.12 12.33 -0.79
C TRP A 84 3.58 13.79 -0.78
N LEU A 85 3.36 14.56 -1.84
CA LEU A 85 3.87 15.92 -1.98
C LEU A 85 3.36 16.92 -0.92
N PRO A 86 2.07 16.93 -0.53
CA PRO A 86 1.58 17.86 0.48
C PRO A 86 1.93 17.47 1.93
N VAL A 87 2.36 16.23 2.21
CA VAL A 87 2.60 15.72 3.57
C VAL A 87 3.48 16.64 4.41
N PRO A 88 4.63 17.19 3.93
CA PRO A 88 5.49 18.05 4.75
C PRO A 88 4.88 19.41 5.10
N PHE A 89 3.78 19.79 4.45
CA PHE A 89 3.16 21.11 4.58
C PHE A 89 1.86 21.10 5.42
N ILE A 90 1.41 19.92 5.83
CA ILE A 90 0.21 19.79 6.67
C ILE A 90 0.63 19.81 8.13
N HIS A 91 0.25 20.87 8.87
CA HIS A 91 0.60 21.05 10.28
C HIS A 91 -0.59 20.85 11.22
N GLU A 92 -1.81 20.80 10.70
CA GLU A 92 -3.04 20.64 11.48
C GLU A 92 -3.44 19.16 11.55
N LEU A 93 -3.61 18.60 12.75
CA LEU A 93 -3.95 17.19 12.96
C LEU A 93 -5.24 16.79 12.23
N TRP A 94 -6.31 17.58 12.34
CA TRP A 94 -7.58 17.27 11.70
C TRP A 94 -7.47 17.22 10.16
N LEU A 95 -6.67 18.15 9.58
CA LEU A 95 -6.42 18.16 8.14
C LEU A 95 -5.59 16.95 7.71
N PHE A 96 -4.61 16.58 8.53
CA PHE A 96 -3.82 15.37 8.27
C PHE A 96 -4.67 14.09 8.36
N MET A 97 -5.65 14.02 9.28
CA MET A 97 -6.61 12.91 9.35
C MET A 97 -7.47 12.80 8.09
N VAL A 98 -8.03 13.92 7.60
CA VAL A 98 -8.79 13.95 6.33
C VAL A 98 -7.91 13.52 5.16
N PHE A 99 -6.69 14.03 5.12
CA PHE A 99 -5.70 13.65 4.12
C PHE A 99 -5.38 12.15 4.18
N SER A 100 -5.14 11.61 5.38
CA SER A 100 -4.85 10.18 5.59
C SER A 100 -6.02 9.29 5.19
N PHE A 101 -7.26 9.73 5.38
CA PHE A 101 -8.44 9.02 4.89
C PHE A 101 -8.44 8.92 3.36
N VAL A 102 -8.16 10.02 2.66
CA VAL A 102 -8.07 10.05 1.18
C VAL A 102 -6.90 9.19 0.69
N PHE A 103 -5.76 9.27 1.38
CA PHE A 103 -4.59 8.42 1.08
C PHE A 103 -4.93 6.95 1.26
N GLY A 104 -5.61 6.59 2.37
CA GLY A 104 -6.09 5.25 2.62
C GLY A 104 -7.05 4.75 1.53
N MET A 105 -7.96 5.58 1.04
CA MET A 105 -8.84 5.22 -0.08
C MET A 105 -8.02 4.86 -1.34
N SER A 106 -7.02 5.64 -1.68
CA SER A 106 -6.14 5.35 -2.81
C SER A 106 -5.38 4.04 -2.62
N TYR A 107 -4.81 3.84 -1.44
CA TYR A 107 -4.06 2.64 -1.09
C TYR A 107 -4.93 1.37 -1.10
N GLY A 108 -6.12 1.40 -0.48
CA GLY A 108 -7.03 0.26 -0.48
C GLY A 108 -7.52 -0.13 -1.88
N ALA A 109 -7.77 0.85 -2.75
CA ALA A 109 -8.10 0.60 -4.15
C ALA A 109 -6.91 -0.01 -4.92
N PHE A 110 -5.68 0.48 -4.67
CA PHE A 110 -4.46 -0.08 -5.22
C PHE A 110 -4.29 -1.54 -4.80
N GLU A 111 -4.40 -1.82 -3.51
CA GLU A 111 -4.16 -3.16 -2.95
C GLU A 111 -5.09 -4.20 -3.57
N ILE A 112 -6.40 -3.92 -3.64
CA ILE A 112 -7.35 -4.82 -4.30
C ILE A 112 -7.01 -5.00 -5.79
N ALA A 113 -6.75 -3.93 -6.52
CA ALA A 113 -6.45 -4.01 -7.95
C ALA A 113 -5.15 -4.80 -8.19
N CYS A 114 -4.11 -4.57 -7.39
CA CYS A 114 -2.83 -5.25 -7.52
C CYS A 114 -2.94 -6.76 -7.24
N ASN A 115 -3.66 -7.14 -6.17
CA ASN A 115 -3.90 -8.53 -5.82
C ASN A 115 -4.82 -9.23 -6.84
N VAL A 116 -5.84 -8.57 -7.37
CA VAL A 116 -6.69 -9.11 -8.45
C VAL A 116 -5.85 -9.34 -9.70
N TYR A 117 -5.02 -8.38 -10.11
CA TYR A 117 -4.13 -8.54 -11.26
C TYR A 117 -3.17 -9.73 -11.08
N ALA A 118 -2.55 -9.81 -9.90
CA ALA A 118 -1.62 -10.88 -9.55
C ALA A 118 -2.29 -12.26 -9.55
N SER A 119 -3.51 -12.36 -8.99
CA SER A 119 -4.29 -13.60 -8.96
C SER A 119 -4.70 -14.05 -10.37
N ASN A 120 -5.17 -13.13 -11.22
CA ASN A 120 -5.49 -13.43 -12.61
C ASN A 120 -4.25 -13.90 -13.38
N LEU A 121 -3.08 -13.35 -13.05
CA LEU A 121 -1.81 -13.77 -13.66
C LEU A 121 -1.43 -15.20 -13.25
N GLU A 122 -1.64 -15.59 -11.98
CA GLU A 122 -1.44 -16.99 -11.52
C GLU A 122 -2.32 -17.96 -12.29
N VAL A 123 -3.60 -17.63 -12.49
CA VAL A 123 -4.56 -18.45 -13.25
C VAL A 123 -4.10 -18.58 -14.72
N ARG A 124 -3.69 -17.48 -15.34
CA ARG A 124 -3.21 -17.45 -16.73
C ARG A 124 -1.96 -18.31 -16.93
N GLU A 125 -1.00 -18.15 -16.03
CA GLU A 125 0.30 -18.83 -16.11
C GLU A 125 0.26 -20.25 -15.50
N LYS A 126 -0.84 -20.64 -14.86
CA LYS A 126 -1.01 -21.94 -14.16
C LYS A 126 0.10 -22.21 -13.15
N LYS A 127 0.54 -21.19 -12.45
CA LYS A 127 1.65 -21.25 -11.50
C LYS A 127 1.39 -20.36 -10.30
N SER A 128 1.58 -20.88 -9.07
CA SER A 128 1.52 -20.08 -7.86
C SER A 128 2.71 -19.12 -7.79
N MET A 129 2.44 -17.82 -7.66
CA MET A 129 3.44 -16.76 -7.67
C MET A 129 3.19 -15.69 -6.59
N MET A 130 2.04 -15.72 -5.89
CA MET A 130 1.62 -14.70 -4.93
C MET A 130 2.68 -14.50 -3.83
N SER A 131 3.25 -15.58 -3.29
CA SER A 131 4.35 -15.49 -2.31
C SER A 131 5.57 -14.74 -2.85
N GLY A 132 5.84 -14.89 -4.16
CA GLY A 132 6.92 -14.17 -4.82
C GLY A 132 6.61 -12.66 -4.97
N PHE A 133 5.35 -12.26 -5.18
CA PHE A 133 4.95 -10.86 -5.23
C PHE A 133 5.08 -10.22 -3.85
N HIS A 134 4.60 -10.90 -2.79
CA HIS A 134 4.78 -10.42 -1.42
C HIS A 134 6.23 -10.40 -0.94
N ALA A 135 7.09 -11.28 -1.45
CA ALA A 135 8.54 -11.18 -1.19
C ALA A 135 9.13 -9.88 -1.77
N PHE A 136 8.70 -9.46 -2.97
CA PHE A 136 9.09 -8.15 -3.53
C PHE A 136 8.50 -6.97 -2.74
N TRP A 137 7.30 -7.13 -2.18
CA TRP A 137 6.74 -6.17 -1.23
C TRP A 137 7.64 -5.99 -0.02
N SER A 138 7.99 -7.07 0.69
CA SER A 138 8.86 -7.01 1.87
C SER A 138 10.23 -6.42 1.56
N LEU A 139 10.81 -6.75 0.40
CA LEU A 139 12.05 -6.12 -0.08
C LEU A 139 11.88 -4.61 -0.32
N GLY A 140 10.73 -4.19 -0.83
CA GLY A 140 10.41 -2.78 -1.02
C GLY A 140 10.33 -2.02 0.29
N VAL A 141 9.61 -2.56 1.30
CA VAL A 141 9.55 -1.97 2.66
C VAL A 141 10.96 -1.84 3.24
N LEU A 142 11.75 -2.91 3.20
CA LEU A 142 13.14 -2.89 3.67
C LEU A 142 13.98 -1.81 2.97
N PHE A 143 13.93 -1.76 1.65
CA PHE A 143 14.70 -0.81 0.85
C PHE A 143 14.29 0.64 1.14
N GLY A 144 12.97 0.90 1.21
CA GLY A 144 12.43 2.22 1.55
C GLY A 144 12.83 2.67 2.96
N SER A 145 12.74 1.77 3.93
CA SER A 145 13.14 2.04 5.31
C SER A 145 14.64 2.34 5.40
N LEU A 146 15.50 1.55 4.77
CA LEU A 146 16.95 1.76 4.77
C LEU A 146 17.34 3.10 4.13
N ILE A 147 16.81 3.41 2.95
CA ILE A 147 17.12 4.69 2.30
C ILE A 147 16.62 5.86 3.14
N THR A 148 15.41 5.77 3.68
CA THR A 148 14.85 6.85 4.51
C THR A 148 15.65 7.04 5.80
N SER A 149 16.06 5.95 6.47
CA SER A 149 16.90 6.02 7.67
C SER A 149 18.26 6.66 7.37
N PHE A 150 18.88 6.28 6.26
CA PHE A 150 20.15 6.86 5.82
C PHE A 150 20.03 8.37 5.53
N LEU A 151 18.97 8.79 4.85
CA LEU A 151 18.70 10.20 4.59
C LEU A 151 18.40 10.97 5.88
N LEU A 152 17.76 10.33 6.86
CA LEU A 152 17.48 10.92 8.16
C LEU A 152 18.78 11.12 8.96
N GLU A 153 19.65 10.10 9.02
CA GLU A 153 20.95 10.17 9.68
C GLU A 153 21.84 11.28 9.13
N TRP A 154 21.79 11.50 7.82
CA TRP A 154 22.53 12.56 7.15
C TRP A 154 21.82 13.92 7.19
N ASN A 155 20.76 14.05 7.98
CA ASN A 155 20.02 15.29 8.17
C ASN A 155 19.40 15.86 6.88
N TYR A 156 19.08 15.02 5.88
CA TYR A 156 18.32 15.46 4.74
C TYR A 156 16.88 15.80 5.15
N SER A 157 16.37 16.90 4.61
CA SER A 157 15.03 17.38 4.92
C SER A 157 13.94 16.37 4.51
N PHE A 158 12.80 16.41 5.21
CA PHE A 158 11.65 15.56 4.87
C PHE A 158 11.15 15.82 3.45
N ILE A 159 11.13 17.08 3.02
CA ILE A 159 10.77 17.49 1.65
C ILE A 159 11.73 16.83 0.63
N PHE A 160 13.04 16.87 0.87
CA PHE A 160 14.03 16.25 -0.03
C PHE A 160 13.79 14.73 -0.14
N ASN A 161 13.53 14.06 0.97
CA ASN A 161 13.24 12.63 0.97
C ASN A 161 12.00 12.29 0.13
N ILE A 162 10.90 13.03 0.30
CA ILE A 162 9.68 12.84 -0.50
C ILE A 162 9.94 13.12 -1.98
N LEU A 163 10.58 14.23 -2.31
CA LEU A 163 10.86 14.58 -3.71
C LEU A 163 11.72 13.54 -4.39
N LEU A 164 12.74 13.01 -3.70
CA LEU A 164 13.60 11.94 -4.22
C LEU A 164 12.76 10.71 -4.60
N TYR A 165 11.86 10.28 -3.71
CA TYR A 165 10.99 9.13 -3.94
C TYR A 165 10.01 9.39 -5.08
N VAL A 166 9.32 10.52 -5.05
CA VAL A 166 8.32 10.84 -6.08
C VAL A 166 8.95 10.97 -7.47
N ILE A 167 10.08 11.69 -7.60
CA ILE A 167 10.75 11.90 -8.89
C ILE A 167 11.27 10.59 -9.49
N ILE A 168 11.69 9.64 -8.65
CA ILE A 168 12.23 8.35 -9.12
C ILE A 168 11.12 7.32 -9.27
N LEU A 169 10.32 7.12 -8.22
CA LEU A 169 9.40 5.99 -8.14
C LEU A 169 8.11 6.20 -8.95
N LEU A 170 7.59 7.43 -9.04
CA LEU A 170 6.37 7.69 -9.81
C LEU A 170 6.56 7.42 -11.31
N PRO A 171 7.57 7.96 -12.00
CA PRO A 171 7.78 7.62 -13.41
C PRO A 171 8.06 6.14 -13.63
N LEU A 172 8.78 5.50 -12.68
CA LEU A 172 9.09 4.08 -12.76
C LEU A 172 7.83 3.23 -12.61
N SER A 173 6.96 3.53 -11.65
CA SER A 173 5.69 2.82 -11.45
C SER A 173 4.78 2.98 -12.67
N LEU A 174 4.70 4.19 -13.24
CA LEU A 174 3.92 4.45 -14.46
C LEU A 174 4.47 3.69 -15.66
N TYR A 175 5.78 3.62 -15.82
CA TYR A 175 6.39 2.81 -16.87
C TYR A 175 5.95 1.34 -16.76
N PHE A 176 6.05 0.73 -15.58
CA PHE A 176 5.72 -0.68 -15.39
C PHE A 176 4.21 -0.95 -15.50
N VAL A 177 3.34 -0.08 -14.99
CA VAL A 177 1.90 -0.28 -15.13
C VAL A 177 1.44 -0.14 -16.58
N LEU A 178 2.08 0.74 -17.36
CA LEU A 178 1.78 0.86 -18.79
C LEU A 178 2.23 -0.38 -19.58
N CYS A 179 3.29 -1.07 -19.13
CA CYS A 179 3.73 -2.34 -19.73
C CYS A 179 2.76 -3.51 -19.47
N LEU A 180 1.92 -3.45 -18.44
CA LEU A 180 0.95 -4.51 -18.13
C LEU A 180 -0.05 -4.70 -19.29
N GLU A 181 -0.46 -5.94 -19.52
CA GLU A 181 -1.56 -6.24 -20.45
C GLU A 181 -2.91 -5.90 -19.81
N SER A 182 -3.82 -5.35 -20.63
CA SER A 182 -5.19 -5.16 -20.18
C SER A 182 -5.86 -6.52 -20.01
N GLN A 183 -6.26 -6.85 -18.78
CA GLN A 183 -7.01 -8.07 -18.51
C GLN A 183 -8.49 -7.83 -18.78
N VAL A 184 -9.15 -8.79 -19.40
CA VAL A 184 -10.61 -8.76 -19.57
C VAL A 184 -11.22 -9.26 -18.27
N GLU A 185 -11.85 -8.38 -17.54
CA GLU A 185 -12.56 -8.70 -16.29
C GLU A 185 -13.88 -9.38 -16.68
N THR A 186 -13.93 -10.71 -16.63
CA THR A 186 -15.16 -11.46 -16.80
C THR A 186 -15.95 -11.44 -15.49
N LYS A 187 -17.22 -11.00 -15.55
CA LYS A 187 -18.14 -11.27 -14.45
C LYS A 187 -18.22 -12.79 -14.31
N SER A 188 -17.80 -13.31 -13.16
CA SER A 188 -18.13 -14.69 -12.83
C SER A 188 -19.66 -14.78 -12.78
N GLU A 189 -20.25 -15.50 -13.71
CA GLU A 189 -21.73 -15.66 -13.84
C GLU A 189 -22.33 -16.45 -12.67
N ASP A 190 -21.56 -16.87 -11.72
CA ASP A 190 -21.98 -17.77 -10.64
C ASP A 190 -21.96 -17.13 -9.24
N SER A 191 -22.55 -15.93 -9.14
CA SER A 191 -23.03 -15.46 -7.84
C SER A 191 -24.49 -15.84 -7.65
N SER A 192 -24.80 -17.16 -7.61
CA SER A 192 -26.00 -17.59 -6.91
C SER A 192 -25.92 -17.00 -5.49
N LYS A 193 -26.94 -16.22 -5.14
CA LYS A 193 -27.11 -15.60 -3.80
C LYS A 193 -27.30 -16.65 -2.72
N LYS A 194 -26.34 -17.55 -2.56
CA LYS A 194 -26.25 -18.40 -1.36
C LYS A 194 -25.67 -17.54 -0.27
N ASN A 195 -26.35 -17.48 0.86
CA ASN A 195 -25.88 -16.79 2.06
C ASN A 195 -24.48 -17.28 2.44
N ILE A 196 -23.45 -16.64 1.92
CA ILE A 196 -22.03 -17.00 2.00
C ILE A 196 -21.54 -17.02 3.45
N PHE A 197 -22.18 -16.25 4.34
CA PHE A 197 -21.81 -16.15 5.74
C PHE A 197 -22.04 -17.42 6.58
N PHE A 198 -22.79 -18.40 6.10
CA PHE A 198 -23.16 -19.56 6.91
C PHE A 198 -22.43 -20.87 6.57
N ILE A 199 -21.56 -20.90 5.56
CA ILE A 199 -20.92 -22.13 5.08
C ILE A 199 -19.41 -21.91 4.83
N TRP A 200 -18.75 -21.14 5.67
CA TRP A 200 -17.29 -21.12 5.60
C TRP A 200 -16.74 -22.35 6.31
N PRO A 201 -15.98 -23.24 5.63
CA PRO A 201 -15.32 -24.34 6.30
C PRO A 201 -14.44 -23.80 7.44
N LEU A 202 -14.43 -24.49 8.58
CA LEU A 202 -13.60 -24.13 9.74
C LEU A 202 -12.15 -23.81 9.35
N LEU A 203 -11.62 -24.50 8.34
CA LEU A 203 -10.28 -24.25 7.80
C LEU A 203 -10.11 -22.82 7.27
N ILE A 204 -11.08 -22.29 6.51
CA ILE A 204 -11.01 -20.93 5.98
C ILE A 204 -11.05 -19.92 7.14
N PHE A 205 -11.87 -20.15 8.14
CA PHE A 205 -11.92 -19.31 9.33
C PHE A 205 -10.59 -19.29 10.09
N LEU A 206 -9.98 -20.48 10.31
CA LEU A 206 -8.67 -20.57 10.95
C LEU A 206 -7.57 -19.90 10.14
N LEU A 207 -7.55 -20.06 8.82
CA LEU A 207 -6.62 -19.36 7.94
C LEU A 207 -6.80 -17.83 8.00
N ALA A 208 -8.05 -17.35 8.05
CA ALA A 208 -8.36 -15.94 8.21
C ALA A 208 -7.85 -15.39 9.55
N LEU A 209 -7.99 -16.15 10.65
CA LEU A 209 -7.44 -15.78 11.96
C LEU A 209 -5.91 -15.68 11.95
N ILE A 210 -5.23 -16.63 11.30
CA ILE A 210 -3.76 -16.61 11.17
C ILE A 210 -3.33 -15.38 10.33
N ALA A 211 -4.00 -15.12 9.21
CA ALA A 211 -3.73 -13.97 8.37
C ALA A 211 -3.97 -12.65 9.13
N MET A 212 -5.05 -12.57 9.91
CA MET A 212 -5.33 -11.41 10.76
C MET A 212 -4.26 -11.20 11.84
N ALA A 213 -3.81 -12.26 12.52
CA ALA A 213 -2.75 -12.17 13.51
C ALA A 213 -1.42 -11.67 12.89
N ASN A 214 -1.08 -12.18 11.70
CA ASN A 214 0.10 -11.72 10.96
C ASN A 214 -0.02 -10.23 10.58
N ALA A 215 -1.17 -9.82 10.02
CA ALA A 215 -1.41 -8.44 9.62
C ALA A 215 -1.38 -7.47 10.82
N LEU A 216 -1.90 -7.89 12.00
CA LEU A 216 -1.81 -7.11 13.24
C LEU A 216 -0.36 -6.93 13.70
N THR A 217 0.46 -7.98 13.61
CA THR A 217 1.87 -7.92 14.01
C THR A 217 2.65 -7.00 13.06
N GLU A 218 2.54 -7.22 11.74
CA GLU A 218 3.21 -6.42 10.71
C GLU A 218 2.78 -4.95 10.80
N GLY A 219 1.47 -4.68 10.82
CA GLY A 219 0.94 -3.33 10.92
C GLY A 219 1.33 -2.62 12.23
N SER A 220 1.47 -3.36 13.34
CA SER A 220 1.94 -2.76 14.60
C SER A 220 3.42 -2.35 14.52
N VAL A 221 4.25 -3.17 13.89
CA VAL A 221 5.68 -2.84 13.69
C VAL A 221 5.83 -1.63 12.75
N ASP A 222 5.13 -1.63 11.62
CA ASP A 222 5.19 -0.55 10.64
C ASP A 222 4.65 0.78 11.20
N ALA A 223 3.62 0.69 12.07
CA ALA A 223 2.98 1.86 12.64
C ALA A 223 3.73 2.45 13.84
N TRP A 224 4.31 1.62 14.70
CA TRP A 224 4.85 2.04 16.00
C TRP A 224 6.34 1.78 16.17
N GLY A 225 6.97 0.97 15.30
CA GLY A 225 8.35 0.55 15.47
C GLY A 225 9.32 1.72 15.56
N ALA A 226 9.26 2.68 14.63
CA ALA A 226 10.15 3.83 14.64
C ALA A 226 9.92 4.75 15.83
N LEU A 227 8.65 4.97 16.26
CA LEU A 227 8.34 5.72 17.48
C LEU A 227 8.87 5.03 18.73
N TYR A 228 8.72 3.71 18.82
CA TYR A 228 9.23 2.92 19.93
C TYR A 228 10.75 2.99 20.03
N MET A 229 11.45 2.81 18.91
CA MET A 229 12.89 2.90 18.86
C MET A 229 13.39 4.28 19.28
N ARG A 230 12.82 5.35 18.74
CA ARG A 230 13.21 6.72 19.06
C ARG A 230 12.89 7.13 20.50
N ASP A 231 11.63 6.92 20.93
CA ASP A 231 11.12 7.54 22.15
C ASP A 231 11.36 6.68 23.41
N PHE A 232 11.51 5.36 23.28
CA PHE A 232 11.73 4.43 24.42
C PHE A 232 13.14 3.81 24.43
N ILE A 233 13.69 3.43 23.27
CA ILE A 233 15.02 2.83 23.19
C ILE A 233 16.11 3.89 23.04
N GLN A 234 15.74 5.08 22.53
CA GLN A 234 16.63 6.25 22.35
C GLN A 234 17.79 5.98 21.36
N VAL A 235 17.51 5.28 20.28
CA VAL A 235 18.40 5.03 19.13
C VAL A 235 17.87 5.66 17.86
#